data_214e5c6fd5f62da0da5ae99c177c6ca0
#
_entry.id   214e5c6fd5f62da0da5ae99c177c6ca0
#
_cell.length_a   1.000
_cell.length_b   1.000
_cell.length_c   1.000
_cell.angle_alpha   90.00
_cell.angle_beta   90.00
_cell.angle_gamma   90.00
#
_symmetry.space_group_name_H-M   'P 1'
#
loop_
_entity.id
_entity.type
_entity.pdbx_description
1 polymer ?
#
loop_
_entity_poly.entity_id
_entity_poly.type
_entity_poly.pdbx_seq_one_letter_code
_entity_poly.pdbx_strand_id
1 'polypeptide(L)'
;MNGLIGQGYKTVSQYGVGVFCLRVYNYTMFKMMRVFSPHDIENDKKFLSIKGKYKGKRIFILGNGPSLNKIPLYILKNEYTMCFNRFPLMYERVYWTPNFYAVTDDLLLRDMGKEIDKTTAEVDYAFFPDFHPSNFNVKKHIRNRENVLWLHVDKPDFSDHLPACGINKTVVNAGIQIAAWMGFSEIYLLGVDMTFGEQRIKKANSRDWQSAGDDPNHFDPRYFDSGRKYHNPMVKEMLEKFENCREFFDVRGVHIYNAGLGGKLEAFPRVNFDSLFDLSDIKKEQMLLDAIHAINPAIELDDFKMEEGENVSFVCGAEGADLIKSYIMTHIPFGPYKGKYYFMKRG
;
A
#
# COMPACT_ATOMS: atom_id res chain seq x y z
N MET A 1 -12.37 18.99 24.69
CA MET A 1 -12.00 17.80 25.51
C MET A 1 -11.81 16.54 24.64
N ASN A 2 -11.01 16.64 23.56
CA ASN A 2 -10.81 15.54 22.60
C ASN A 2 -9.43 14.87 22.75
N GLY A 3 -8.87 14.88 23.94
CA GLY A 3 -7.59 14.27 24.24
C GLY A 3 -7.72 12.85 24.84
N LEU A 4 -6.64 12.38 25.47
CA LEU A 4 -6.52 11.09 26.17
C LEU A 4 -7.72 10.72 27.06
N ILE A 5 -8.37 11.70 27.70
CA ILE A 5 -9.57 11.51 28.54
C ILE A 5 -10.75 11.01 27.72
N GLY A 6 -10.99 11.59 26.53
CA GLY A 6 -12.08 11.15 25.64
C GLY A 6 -11.86 9.75 25.08
N GLN A 7 -10.63 9.39 24.76
CA GLN A 7 -10.27 8.02 24.35
C GLN A 7 -10.40 7.03 25.51
N GLY A 8 -10.03 7.45 26.72
CA GLY A 8 -10.20 6.67 27.93
C GLY A 8 -11.66 6.34 28.18
N TYR A 9 -12.53 7.34 28.14
CA TYR A 9 -13.97 7.16 28.32
C TYR A 9 -14.59 6.20 27.27
N LYS A 10 -14.21 6.35 25.99
CA LYS A 10 -14.66 5.43 24.93
C LYS A 10 -14.20 4.00 25.20
N THR A 11 -12.98 3.81 25.65
CA THR A 11 -12.46 2.47 25.96
C THR A 11 -13.21 1.83 27.14
N VAL A 12 -13.46 2.60 28.18
CA VAL A 12 -14.21 2.13 29.37
C VAL A 12 -15.65 1.77 29.00
N SER A 13 -16.32 2.59 28.21
CA SER A 13 -17.71 2.35 27.80
C SER A 13 -17.86 1.15 26.86
N GLN A 14 -16.84 0.89 26.01
CA GLN A 14 -16.88 -0.20 25.05
C GLN A 14 -16.35 -1.54 25.56
N TYR A 15 -15.35 -1.52 26.43
CA TYR A 15 -14.60 -2.72 26.82
C TYR A 15 -14.48 -2.91 28.36
N GLY A 16 -15.01 -1.98 29.14
CA GLY A 16 -14.94 -2.01 30.60
C GLY A 16 -13.62 -1.48 31.18
N VAL A 17 -13.67 -1.20 32.49
CA VAL A 17 -12.56 -0.58 33.25
C VAL A 17 -11.31 -1.48 33.26
N GLY A 18 -11.48 -2.81 33.36
CA GLY A 18 -10.34 -3.74 33.39
C GLY A 18 -9.51 -3.69 32.12
N VAL A 19 -10.13 -3.60 30.95
CA VAL A 19 -9.44 -3.48 29.66
C VAL A 19 -8.77 -2.10 29.53
N PHE A 20 -9.40 -1.07 30.05
CA PHE A 20 -8.79 0.27 30.10
C PHE A 20 -7.52 0.26 30.95
N CYS A 21 -7.57 -0.25 32.17
CA CYS A 21 -6.41 -0.35 33.05
C CYS A 21 -5.29 -1.17 32.44
N LEU A 22 -5.59 -2.30 31.80
CA LEU A 22 -4.60 -3.14 31.12
C LEU A 22 -3.94 -2.38 29.94
N ARG A 23 -4.71 -1.61 29.17
CA ARG A 23 -4.17 -0.80 28.08
C ARG A 23 -3.26 0.31 28.59
N VAL A 24 -3.64 0.99 29.67
CA VAL A 24 -2.81 2.03 30.30
C VAL A 24 -1.51 1.42 30.84
N TYR A 25 -1.61 0.30 31.55
CA TYR A 25 -0.43 -0.40 32.05
C TYR A 25 0.52 -0.81 30.92
N ASN A 26 0.02 -1.47 29.90
CA ASN A 26 0.84 -1.92 28.77
C ASN A 26 1.45 -0.74 28.01
N TYR A 27 0.70 0.33 27.81
CA TYR A 27 1.20 1.55 27.16
C TYR A 27 2.33 2.20 27.97
N THR A 28 2.15 2.29 29.29
CA THR A 28 3.16 2.89 30.20
C THR A 28 4.42 2.03 30.23
N MET A 29 4.27 0.73 30.42
CA MET A 29 5.38 -0.22 30.41
C MET A 29 6.12 -0.17 29.06
N PHE A 30 5.39 -0.09 27.97
CA PHE A 30 5.96 -0.01 26.64
C PHE A 30 6.76 1.28 26.41
N LYS A 31 6.23 2.42 26.86
CA LYS A 31 6.97 3.69 26.84
C LYS A 31 8.24 3.65 27.69
N MET A 32 8.18 3.05 28.86
CA MET A 32 9.37 2.86 29.70
C MET A 32 10.40 1.97 28.99
N MET A 33 9.97 0.87 28.38
CA MET A 33 10.86 -0.02 27.62
C MET A 33 11.54 0.70 26.46
N ARG A 34 10.87 1.62 25.74
CA ARG A 34 11.48 2.41 24.67
C ARG A 34 12.68 3.24 25.16
N VAL A 35 12.57 3.85 26.34
CA VAL A 35 13.65 4.71 26.88
C VAL A 35 14.91 3.91 27.23
N PHE A 36 14.76 2.65 27.60
CA PHE A 36 15.86 1.81 28.11
C PHE A 36 16.27 0.68 27.18
N SER A 37 15.62 0.55 26.03
CA SER A 37 15.88 -0.55 25.10
C SER A 37 17.01 -0.22 24.12
N PRO A 38 18.08 -1.04 24.05
CA PRO A 38 19.08 -0.91 22.98
C PRO A 38 18.49 -1.01 21.57
N HIS A 39 17.39 -1.74 21.39
CA HIS A 39 16.68 -1.87 20.12
C HIS A 39 16.06 -0.57 19.64
N ASP A 40 15.61 0.29 20.54
CA ASP A 40 15.02 1.57 20.13
C ASP A 40 16.12 2.55 19.70
N ILE A 41 17.30 2.51 20.34
CA ILE A 41 18.47 3.28 19.90
C ILE A 41 18.93 2.84 18.50
N GLU A 42 18.92 1.54 18.21
CA GLU A 42 19.24 1.01 16.89
C GLU A 42 18.20 1.42 15.86
N ASN A 43 16.90 1.34 16.22
CA ASN A 43 15.81 1.76 15.38
C ASN A 43 15.88 3.26 15.03
N ASP A 44 16.18 4.11 16.00
CA ASP A 44 16.38 5.54 15.78
C ASP A 44 17.54 5.81 14.81
N LYS A 45 18.65 5.07 14.94
CA LYS A 45 19.77 5.15 13.99
C LYS A 45 19.34 4.74 12.58
N LYS A 46 18.54 3.68 12.43
CA LYS A 46 17.98 3.28 11.14
C LYS A 46 17.13 4.39 10.53
N PHE A 47 16.23 5.01 11.31
CA PHE A 47 15.45 6.15 10.82
C PHE A 47 16.31 7.35 10.43
N LEU A 48 17.35 7.65 11.21
CA LEU A 48 18.28 8.73 10.87
C LEU A 48 19.07 8.43 9.58
N SER A 49 19.44 7.17 9.33
CA SER A 49 20.19 6.77 8.13
C SER A 49 19.40 6.92 6.83
N ILE A 50 18.06 6.89 6.91
CA ILE A 50 17.19 7.08 5.73
C ILE A 50 16.63 8.50 5.63
N LYS A 51 16.86 9.36 6.62
CA LYS A 51 16.38 10.74 6.62
C LYS A 51 16.95 11.52 5.45
N GLY A 52 16.07 12.04 4.58
CA GLY A 52 16.46 12.84 3.43
C GLY A 52 17.22 12.07 2.33
N LYS A 53 17.33 10.74 2.44
CA LYS A 53 18.09 9.89 1.50
C LYS A 53 17.63 10.03 0.04
N TYR A 54 16.37 10.34 -0.17
CA TYR A 54 15.75 10.43 -1.51
C TYR A 54 15.38 11.88 -1.88
N LYS A 55 16.10 12.86 -1.34
CA LYS A 55 15.87 14.27 -1.63
C LYS A 55 15.91 14.54 -3.14
N GLY A 56 14.89 15.26 -3.64
CA GLY A 56 14.74 15.60 -5.07
C GLY A 56 14.24 14.45 -5.95
N LYS A 57 13.80 13.34 -5.33
CA LYS A 57 13.14 12.23 -6.01
C LYS A 57 11.64 12.28 -5.77
N ARG A 58 10.87 11.66 -6.68
CA ARG A 58 9.43 11.42 -6.53
C ARG A 58 9.17 9.98 -6.08
N ILE A 59 7.98 9.74 -5.52
CA ILE A 59 7.53 8.41 -5.11
C ILE A 59 6.07 8.19 -5.51
N PHE A 60 5.74 6.95 -5.87
CA PHE A 60 4.37 6.50 -6.07
C PHE A 60 3.93 5.65 -4.88
N ILE A 61 2.88 6.09 -4.20
CA ILE A 61 2.25 5.38 -3.09
C ILE A 61 1.07 4.59 -3.63
N LEU A 62 1.15 3.27 -3.51
CA LEU A 62 0.21 2.31 -4.05
C LEU A 62 -0.79 1.89 -2.98
N GLY A 63 -1.99 2.45 -3.01
CA GLY A 63 -3.13 1.97 -2.24
C GLY A 63 -3.57 0.58 -2.71
N ASN A 64 -4.72 0.14 -2.23
CA ASN A 64 -5.23 -1.19 -2.59
C ASN A 64 -6.61 -1.13 -3.27
N GLY A 65 -7.04 0.05 -3.70
CA GLY A 65 -8.33 0.23 -4.35
C GLY A 65 -8.40 -0.38 -5.75
N PRO A 66 -9.61 -0.72 -6.23
CA PRO A 66 -9.81 -1.39 -7.51
C PRO A 66 -9.36 -0.57 -8.73
N SER A 67 -9.17 0.74 -8.59
CA SER A 67 -8.63 1.57 -9.68
C SER A 67 -7.20 1.21 -10.07
N LEU A 68 -6.44 0.52 -9.20
CA LEU A 68 -5.11 -0.01 -9.54
C LEU A 68 -5.14 -0.93 -10.77
N ASN A 69 -6.23 -1.70 -10.95
CA ASN A 69 -6.39 -2.56 -12.11
C ASN A 69 -6.51 -1.80 -13.44
N LYS A 70 -6.66 -0.46 -13.37
CA LYS A 70 -6.79 0.41 -14.54
C LYS A 70 -5.49 1.15 -14.88
N ILE A 71 -4.46 0.96 -14.08
CA ILE A 71 -3.17 1.64 -14.20
C ILE A 71 -2.13 0.66 -14.73
N PRO A 72 -1.35 1.03 -15.76
CA PRO A 72 -0.27 0.19 -16.28
C PRO A 72 0.93 0.20 -15.30
N LEU A 73 0.83 -0.57 -14.22
CA LEU A 73 1.78 -0.56 -13.10
C LEU A 73 3.21 -0.93 -13.50
N TYR A 74 3.41 -1.61 -14.63
CA TYR A 74 4.74 -1.96 -15.14
C TYR A 74 5.61 -0.72 -15.49
N ILE A 75 5.00 0.43 -15.75
CA ILE A 75 5.72 1.70 -15.98
C ILE A 75 6.49 2.13 -14.71
N LEU A 76 6.02 1.70 -13.54
CA LEU A 76 6.61 2.05 -12.25
C LEU A 76 7.87 1.23 -11.89
N LYS A 77 8.30 0.29 -12.72
CA LYS A 77 9.47 -0.59 -12.45
C LYS A 77 10.72 0.16 -12.01
N ASN A 78 10.97 1.34 -12.60
CA ASN A 78 12.16 2.16 -12.33
C ASN A 78 11.85 3.37 -11.43
N GLU A 79 10.65 3.47 -10.89
CA GLU A 79 10.22 4.51 -9.98
C GLU A 79 10.34 4.04 -8.53
N TYR A 80 10.53 4.96 -7.61
CA TYR A 80 10.37 4.63 -6.19
C TYR A 80 8.90 4.39 -5.88
N THR A 81 8.61 3.26 -5.25
CA THR A 81 7.25 2.85 -4.94
C THR A 81 7.12 2.38 -3.49
N MET A 82 5.98 2.67 -2.88
CA MET A 82 5.60 2.16 -1.57
C MET A 82 4.25 1.49 -1.63
N CYS A 83 4.14 0.29 -1.09
CA CYS A 83 2.90 -0.46 -1.03
C CYS A 83 2.51 -0.85 0.40
N PHE A 84 1.29 -1.35 0.57
CA PHE A 84 0.69 -1.60 1.87
C PHE A 84 -0.06 -2.92 1.96
N ASN A 85 -0.13 -3.45 3.17
CA ASN A 85 -1.05 -4.53 3.54
C ASN A 85 -0.95 -5.75 2.61
N ARG A 86 -2.01 -6.10 1.91
CA ARG A 86 -2.06 -7.25 1.00
C ARG A 86 -1.69 -6.93 -0.45
N PHE A 87 -0.97 -5.85 -0.70
CA PHE A 87 -0.43 -5.55 -2.03
C PHE A 87 0.37 -6.72 -2.65
N PRO A 88 1.05 -7.60 -1.88
CA PRO A 88 1.71 -8.78 -2.45
C PRO A 88 0.82 -9.70 -3.30
N LEU A 89 -0.51 -9.63 -3.19
CA LEU A 89 -1.43 -10.27 -4.14
C LEU A 89 -1.24 -9.74 -5.58
N MET A 90 -0.70 -8.53 -5.73
CA MET A 90 -0.40 -7.95 -7.04
C MET A 90 0.87 -8.55 -7.67
N TYR A 91 1.75 -9.20 -6.89
CA TYR A 91 2.98 -9.80 -7.40
C TYR A 91 2.75 -10.91 -8.43
N GLU A 92 1.57 -11.51 -8.41
CA GLU A 92 1.16 -12.44 -9.47
C GLU A 92 0.91 -11.74 -10.83
N ARG A 93 0.87 -10.41 -10.84
CA ARG A 93 0.46 -9.59 -11.98
C ARG A 93 1.50 -8.54 -12.40
N VAL A 94 2.49 -8.27 -11.54
CA VAL A 94 3.58 -7.35 -11.81
C VAL A 94 4.91 -8.09 -11.68
N TYR A 95 5.90 -7.70 -12.48
CA TYR A 95 7.21 -8.34 -12.55
C TYR A 95 8.30 -7.55 -11.81
N TRP A 96 7.90 -6.68 -10.90
CA TRP A 96 8.79 -5.90 -10.05
C TRP A 96 8.24 -5.85 -8.62
N THR A 97 9.13 -5.59 -7.68
CA THR A 97 8.80 -5.46 -6.26
C THR A 97 8.89 -3.99 -5.85
N PRO A 98 7.92 -3.45 -5.12
CA PRO A 98 8.01 -2.11 -4.54
C PRO A 98 9.23 -1.96 -3.63
N ASN A 99 9.80 -0.75 -3.61
CA ASN A 99 10.96 -0.45 -2.74
C ASN A 99 10.58 -0.48 -1.26
N PHE A 100 9.36 -0.03 -0.93
CA PHE A 100 8.95 0.16 0.45
C PHE A 100 7.62 -0.52 0.73
N TYR A 101 7.51 -1.06 1.93
CA TYR A 101 6.32 -1.77 2.38
C TYR A 101 5.93 -1.34 3.79
N ALA A 102 4.64 -1.12 4.05
CA ALA A 102 4.16 -0.84 5.39
C ALA A 102 2.84 -1.52 5.71
N VAL A 103 2.69 -2.01 6.94
CA VAL A 103 1.45 -2.56 7.47
C VAL A 103 1.23 -2.00 8.87
N THR A 104 0.06 -1.38 9.09
CA THR A 104 -0.32 -0.81 10.38
C THR A 104 -1.58 -1.44 10.98
N ASP A 105 -2.25 -2.32 10.25
CA ASP A 105 -3.49 -2.98 10.67
C ASP A 105 -3.18 -4.24 11.48
N ASP A 106 -3.65 -4.28 12.75
CA ASP A 106 -3.40 -5.41 13.65
C ASP A 106 -4.17 -6.68 13.27
N LEU A 107 -5.32 -6.57 12.62
CA LEU A 107 -6.06 -7.75 12.16
C LEU A 107 -5.30 -8.44 11.03
N LEU A 108 -4.77 -7.68 10.07
CA LEU A 108 -3.95 -8.23 9.00
C LEU A 108 -2.65 -8.86 9.53
N LEU A 109 -1.98 -8.18 10.47
CA LEU A 109 -0.74 -8.70 11.07
C LEU A 109 -0.99 -10.00 11.87
N ARG A 110 -2.16 -10.15 12.50
CA ARG A 110 -2.55 -11.40 13.20
C ARG A 110 -2.83 -12.53 12.24
N ASP A 111 -3.61 -12.25 11.19
CA ASP A 111 -4.08 -13.25 10.25
C ASP A 111 -3.00 -13.70 9.26
N MET A 112 -2.07 -12.79 8.91
CA MET A 112 -1.15 -12.96 7.78
C MET A 112 0.32 -12.69 8.15
N GLY A 113 0.68 -12.72 9.41
CA GLY A 113 2.02 -12.34 9.87
C GLY A 113 3.16 -13.06 9.13
N LYS A 114 3.00 -14.34 8.76
CA LYS A 114 4.02 -15.10 8.02
C LYS A 114 4.19 -14.62 6.57
N GLU A 115 3.10 -14.30 5.89
CA GLU A 115 3.12 -13.80 4.51
C GLU A 115 3.71 -12.39 4.48
N ILE A 116 3.29 -11.55 5.42
CA ILE A 116 3.83 -10.20 5.61
C ILE A 116 5.33 -10.27 5.94
N ASP A 117 5.75 -11.17 6.82
CA ASP A 117 7.17 -11.36 7.15
C ASP A 117 8.00 -11.80 5.94
N LYS A 118 7.45 -12.64 5.06
CA LYS A 118 8.11 -13.01 3.80
C LYS A 118 8.32 -11.79 2.90
N THR A 119 7.27 -10.98 2.71
CA THR A 119 7.33 -9.76 1.89
C THR A 119 8.40 -8.78 2.37
N THR A 120 8.66 -8.70 3.68
CA THR A 120 9.70 -7.82 4.22
C THR A 120 11.10 -8.15 3.71
N ALA A 121 11.37 -9.38 3.32
CA ALA A 121 12.66 -9.81 2.78
C ALA A 121 12.89 -9.36 1.32
N GLU A 122 11.83 -8.92 0.64
CA GLU A 122 11.83 -8.61 -0.80
C GLU A 122 11.89 -7.10 -1.09
N VAL A 123 11.82 -6.25 -0.05
CA VAL A 123 11.79 -4.79 -0.17
C VAL A 123 13.03 -4.12 0.44
N ASP A 124 13.34 -2.89 0.01
CA ASP A 124 14.45 -2.13 0.56
C ASP A 124 14.22 -1.79 2.03
N TYR A 125 13.01 -1.32 2.37
CA TYR A 125 12.60 -1.01 3.74
C TYR A 125 11.15 -1.41 4.00
N ALA A 126 10.92 -1.99 5.18
CA ALA A 126 9.59 -2.35 5.67
C ALA A 126 9.29 -1.67 7.01
N PHE A 127 8.08 -1.12 7.16
CA PHE A 127 7.68 -0.29 8.29
C PHE A 127 6.47 -0.89 9.01
N PHE A 128 6.61 -1.07 10.32
CA PHE A 128 5.57 -1.65 11.17
C PHE A 128 5.43 -0.88 12.47
N PRO A 129 4.24 -0.83 13.10
CA PRO A 129 4.13 -0.32 14.45
C PRO A 129 4.90 -1.23 15.42
N ASP A 130 5.69 -0.65 16.30
CA ASP A 130 6.37 -1.38 17.38
C ASP A 130 5.36 -1.91 18.40
N PHE A 131 4.29 -1.15 18.60
CA PHE A 131 3.16 -1.48 19.45
C PHE A 131 1.86 -1.00 18.79
N HIS A 132 0.86 -1.83 18.79
CA HIS A 132 -0.47 -1.45 18.31
C HIS A 132 -1.40 -1.12 19.49
N PRO A 133 -2.24 -0.06 19.40
CA PRO A 133 -3.18 0.32 20.47
C PRO A 133 -4.13 -0.79 20.94
N SER A 134 -4.28 -1.86 20.14
CA SER A 134 -5.03 -3.07 20.52
C SER A 134 -4.27 -4.03 21.44
N ASN A 135 -3.09 -3.67 21.97
CA ASN A 135 -2.16 -4.53 22.71
C ASN A 135 -1.59 -5.70 21.91
N PHE A 136 -1.57 -5.60 20.60
CA PHE A 136 -0.97 -6.60 19.75
C PHE A 136 0.55 -6.38 19.63
N ASN A 137 1.32 -7.39 19.94
CA ASN A 137 2.77 -7.34 19.84
C ASN A 137 3.23 -7.76 18.45
N VAL A 138 3.41 -6.78 17.58
CA VAL A 138 3.83 -6.97 16.18
C VAL A 138 5.20 -7.65 16.08
N LYS A 139 6.13 -7.33 17.00
CA LYS A 139 7.50 -7.88 17.02
C LYS A 139 7.54 -9.41 17.21
N LYS A 140 6.45 -10.03 17.64
CA LYS A 140 6.35 -11.51 17.70
C LYS A 140 6.02 -12.16 16.35
N HIS A 141 5.51 -11.39 15.40
CA HIS A 141 5.05 -11.87 14.09
C HIS A 141 5.98 -11.50 12.96
N ILE A 142 6.68 -10.37 13.08
CA ILE A 142 7.62 -9.87 12.10
C ILE A 142 9.04 -10.00 12.65
N ARG A 143 9.93 -10.64 11.88
CA ARG A 143 11.33 -10.77 12.25
C ARG A 143 12.01 -9.41 12.22
N ASN A 144 12.84 -9.15 13.23
CA ASN A 144 13.68 -7.96 13.22
C ASN A 144 14.84 -8.20 12.21
N ARG A 145 14.76 -7.53 11.06
CA ARG A 145 15.80 -7.51 10.02
C ARG A 145 16.43 -6.12 9.94
N GLU A 146 17.54 -6.02 9.24
CA GLU A 146 18.20 -4.73 9.03
C GLU A 146 17.29 -3.71 8.33
N ASN A 147 16.51 -4.16 7.35
CA ASN A 147 15.58 -3.35 6.59
C ASN A 147 14.19 -3.15 7.26
N VAL A 148 13.97 -3.67 8.48
CA VAL A 148 12.74 -3.47 9.23
C VAL A 148 12.89 -2.30 10.18
N LEU A 149 11.98 -1.33 10.08
CA LEU A 149 11.91 -0.12 10.89
C LEU A 149 10.59 -0.08 11.68
N TRP A 150 10.70 0.25 12.97
CA TRP A 150 9.57 0.23 13.90
C TRP A 150 9.02 1.62 14.16
N LEU A 151 7.76 1.86 13.76
CA LEU A 151 7.05 3.12 13.96
C LEU A 151 6.49 3.22 15.37
N HIS A 152 6.66 4.37 15.99
CA HIS A 152 6.02 4.73 17.27
C HIS A 152 4.66 5.38 16.98
N VAL A 153 3.60 4.59 16.93
CA VAL A 153 2.26 5.02 16.48
C VAL A 153 1.39 5.65 17.59
N ASP A 154 2.01 6.34 18.51
CA ASP A 154 1.37 7.01 19.64
C ASP A 154 1.07 8.51 19.41
N LYS A 155 1.39 9.03 18.25
CA LYS A 155 1.04 10.39 17.86
C LYS A 155 -0.42 10.46 17.41
N PRO A 156 -1.20 11.42 17.92
CA PRO A 156 -2.58 11.62 17.49
C PRO A 156 -2.69 12.22 16.09
N ASP A 157 -1.67 12.97 15.65
CA ASP A 157 -1.63 13.70 14.40
C ASP A 157 -0.38 13.37 13.58
N PHE A 158 -0.16 14.10 12.48
CA PHE A 158 1.00 13.92 11.62
C PHE A 158 2.30 14.32 12.31
N SER A 159 3.40 13.72 11.88
CA SER A 159 4.74 13.97 12.39
C SER A 159 5.72 14.09 11.23
N ASP A 160 6.67 15.00 11.39
CA ASP A 160 7.87 15.13 10.57
C ASP A 160 9.13 14.62 11.29
N HIS A 161 8.93 13.89 12.39
CA HIS A 161 10.00 13.33 13.24
C HIS A 161 9.76 11.84 13.50
N LEU A 162 10.16 10.99 12.53
CA LEU A 162 10.11 9.55 12.73
C LEU A 162 11.21 9.09 13.71
N PRO A 163 10.97 8.02 14.47
CA PRO A 163 9.91 7.01 14.32
C PRO A 163 8.51 7.38 14.83
N ALA A 164 8.32 8.55 15.46
CA ALA A 164 7.00 8.96 15.94
C ALA A 164 6.06 9.27 14.76
N CYS A 165 5.01 8.48 14.60
CA CYS A 165 4.11 8.50 13.44
C CYS A 165 2.64 8.43 13.85
N GLY A 166 1.78 9.18 13.19
CA GLY A 166 0.33 9.05 13.32
C GLY A 166 -0.23 8.15 12.23
N ILE A 167 -0.98 7.09 12.59
CA ILE A 167 -1.65 6.24 11.59
C ILE A 167 -2.81 6.98 10.91
N ASN A 168 -3.52 7.84 11.65
CA ASN A 168 -4.58 8.72 11.12
C ASN A 168 -5.62 7.99 10.24
N LYS A 169 -6.14 6.85 10.73
CA LYS A 169 -7.20 6.04 10.13
C LYS A 169 -6.82 5.21 8.91
N THR A 170 -5.67 5.44 8.30
CA THR A 170 -5.21 4.68 7.13
C THR A 170 -3.69 4.56 7.08
N VAL A 171 -3.20 3.43 6.66
CA VAL A 171 -1.77 3.19 6.46
C VAL A 171 -1.15 4.14 5.42
N VAL A 172 -1.95 4.64 4.47
CA VAL A 172 -1.50 5.63 3.46
C VAL A 172 -0.97 6.90 4.13
N ASN A 173 -1.64 7.38 5.18
CA ASN A 173 -1.18 8.54 5.94
C ASN A 173 0.16 8.28 6.67
N ALA A 174 0.39 7.07 7.15
CA ALA A 174 1.71 6.68 7.66
C ALA A 174 2.75 6.65 6.54
N GLY A 175 2.39 6.09 5.38
CA GLY A 175 3.27 6.04 4.21
C GLY A 175 3.71 7.42 3.71
N ILE A 176 2.80 8.41 3.72
CA ILE A 176 3.13 9.81 3.36
C ILE A 176 4.16 10.39 4.35
N GLN A 177 3.97 10.18 5.65
CA GLN A 177 4.94 10.64 6.67
C GLN A 177 6.32 9.99 6.48
N ILE A 178 6.34 8.69 6.17
CA ILE A 178 7.58 7.94 5.89
C ILE A 178 8.27 8.51 4.65
N ALA A 179 7.52 8.69 3.56
CA ALA A 179 8.06 9.23 2.31
C ALA A 179 8.64 10.65 2.50
N ALA A 180 7.92 11.53 3.20
CA ALA A 180 8.39 12.88 3.52
C ALA A 180 9.69 12.85 4.36
N TRP A 181 9.76 11.99 5.39
CA TRP A 181 10.97 11.80 6.19
C TRP A 181 12.17 11.34 5.36
N MET A 182 11.93 10.44 4.42
CA MET A 182 12.95 9.93 3.50
C MET A 182 13.40 10.97 2.47
N GLY A 183 12.73 12.13 2.39
CA GLY A 183 13.13 13.26 1.56
C GLY A 183 12.41 13.38 0.22
N PHE A 184 11.41 12.55 -0.04
CA PHE A 184 10.56 12.73 -1.22
C PHE A 184 9.73 14.00 -1.08
N SER A 185 9.83 14.89 -2.06
CA SER A 185 9.06 16.14 -2.10
C SER A 185 7.85 16.09 -3.02
N GLU A 186 7.77 15.08 -3.88
CA GLU A 186 6.62 14.80 -4.75
C GLU A 186 6.12 13.39 -4.50
N ILE A 187 4.87 13.27 -4.07
CA ILE A 187 4.21 12.01 -3.70
C ILE A 187 2.96 11.85 -4.56
N TYR A 188 2.90 10.77 -5.33
CA TYR A 188 1.79 10.46 -6.21
C TYR A 188 1.00 9.27 -5.66
N LEU A 189 -0.28 9.46 -5.36
CA LEU A 189 -1.17 8.42 -4.83
C LEU A 189 -1.87 7.69 -5.98
N LEU A 190 -1.81 6.37 -5.98
CA LEU A 190 -2.49 5.47 -6.90
C LEU A 190 -3.32 4.46 -6.12
N GLY A 191 -4.52 4.12 -6.59
CA GLY A 191 -5.36 3.12 -5.93
C GLY A 191 -5.86 3.52 -4.52
N VAL A 192 -5.94 4.82 -4.23
CA VAL A 192 -6.52 5.36 -2.99
C VAL A 192 -7.90 5.92 -3.32
N ASP A 193 -8.84 5.01 -3.59
CA ASP A 193 -10.10 5.37 -4.26
C ASP A 193 -11.12 6.04 -3.35
N MET A 194 -11.10 5.74 -2.07
CA MET A 194 -12.08 6.22 -1.06
C MET A 194 -13.54 5.96 -1.46
N THR A 195 -13.75 4.94 -2.30
CA THR A 195 -15.06 4.40 -2.67
C THR A 195 -15.21 3.03 -2.05
N PHE A 196 -16.31 2.84 -1.34
CA PHE A 196 -16.63 1.55 -0.73
C PHE A 196 -18.02 1.14 -1.22
N GLY A 197 -18.06 0.08 -2.02
CA GLY A 197 -19.27 -0.57 -2.45
C GLY A 197 -19.82 -1.51 -1.36
N GLU A 198 -21.03 -2.00 -1.58
CA GLU A 198 -21.61 -2.99 -0.70
C GLU A 198 -20.81 -4.29 -0.74
N GLN A 199 -20.28 -4.68 0.41
CA GLN A 199 -19.65 -5.97 0.63
C GLN A 199 -20.59 -6.87 1.45
N ARG A 200 -20.66 -8.15 1.08
CA ARG A 200 -21.41 -9.12 1.87
C ARG A 200 -20.71 -9.31 3.22
N ILE A 201 -21.45 -9.05 4.31
CA ILE A 201 -20.95 -9.14 5.67
C ILE A 201 -21.64 -10.28 6.39
N LYS A 202 -20.86 -11.24 6.90
CA LYS A 202 -21.36 -12.36 7.70
C LYS A 202 -21.63 -11.94 9.14
N LYS A 203 -20.75 -11.10 9.70
CA LYS A 203 -20.82 -10.60 11.08
C LYS A 203 -20.23 -9.19 11.14
N ALA A 204 -20.92 -8.29 11.82
CA ALA A 204 -20.44 -6.92 12.02
C ALA A 204 -20.73 -6.48 13.46
N ASN A 205 -19.84 -5.66 14.00
CA ASN A 205 -20.08 -4.79 15.15
C ASN A 205 -19.68 -3.37 14.77
N SER A 206 -19.67 -2.43 15.70
CA SER A 206 -19.32 -1.04 15.44
C SER A 206 -17.91 -0.83 14.90
N ARG A 207 -17.00 -1.77 15.12
CA ARG A 207 -15.59 -1.68 14.77
C ARG A 207 -15.17 -2.72 13.72
N ASP A 208 -15.53 -3.98 13.92
CA ASP A 208 -14.95 -5.08 13.15
C ASP A 208 -16.06 -5.79 12.35
N TRP A 209 -15.76 -6.04 11.09
CA TRP A 209 -16.61 -6.75 10.14
C TRP A 209 -15.98 -8.09 9.77
N GLN A 210 -16.79 -9.04 9.34
CA GLN A 210 -16.34 -10.30 8.78
C GLN A 210 -16.95 -10.48 7.39
N SER A 211 -16.12 -10.64 6.38
CA SER A 211 -16.55 -10.85 5.01
C SER A 211 -17.31 -12.19 4.86
N ALA A 212 -18.30 -12.19 3.98
CA ALA A 212 -19.05 -13.37 3.56
C ALA A 212 -18.89 -13.73 2.08
N GLY A 213 -17.97 -13.09 1.39
CA GLY A 213 -17.73 -13.31 -0.05
C GLY A 213 -16.49 -12.55 -0.55
N ASP A 214 -16.42 -12.42 -1.87
CA ASP A 214 -15.35 -11.69 -2.54
C ASP A 214 -15.34 -10.21 -2.17
N ASP A 215 -14.18 -9.60 -2.22
CA ASP A 215 -13.98 -8.19 -1.88
C ASP A 215 -14.12 -7.29 -3.11
N PRO A 216 -15.17 -6.46 -3.20
CA PRO A 216 -15.35 -5.52 -4.31
C PRO A 216 -14.57 -4.21 -4.13
N ASN A 217 -13.97 -3.96 -2.96
CA ASN A 217 -13.41 -2.68 -2.56
C ASN A 217 -11.89 -2.59 -2.75
N HIS A 218 -11.27 -3.70 -3.14
CA HIS A 218 -9.85 -3.78 -3.39
C HIS A 218 -9.55 -4.32 -4.80
N PHE A 219 -8.30 -4.20 -5.24
CA PHE A 219 -7.88 -4.60 -6.57
C PHE A 219 -7.97 -6.12 -6.81
N ASP A 220 -8.01 -6.91 -5.76
CA ASP A 220 -8.11 -8.37 -5.83
C ASP A 220 -9.29 -8.86 -4.96
N PRO A 221 -10.19 -9.68 -5.52
CA PRO A 221 -11.36 -10.18 -4.78
C PRO A 221 -10.99 -11.05 -3.57
N ARG A 222 -9.77 -11.59 -3.51
CA ARG A 222 -9.23 -12.35 -2.39
C ARG A 222 -8.73 -11.47 -1.24
N TYR A 223 -8.78 -10.14 -1.38
CA TYR A 223 -8.19 -9.23 -0.39
C TYR A 223 -8.85 -9.38 0.99
N PHE A 224 -10.16 -9.31 1.07
CA PHE A 224 -10.97 -9.73 2.22
C PHE A 224 -12.00 -10.76 1.79
N ASP A 225 -11.52 -11.95 1.40
CA ASP A 225 -12.35 -13.09 1.05
C ASP A 225 -13.20 -13.60 2.22
N SER A 226 -14.06 -14.56 1.95
CA SER A 226 -15.01 -15.07 2.95
C SER A 226 -14.33 -15.55 4.24
N GLY A 227 -14.82 -15.05 5.36
CA GLY A 227 -14.34 -15.37 6.71
C GLY A 227 -13.29 -14.42 7.27
N ARG A 228 -12.65 -13.57 6.43
CA ARG A 228 -11.66 -12.60 6.91
C ARG A 228 -12.30 -11.46 7.68
N LYS A 229 -11.59 -11.05 8.71
CA LYS A 229 -11.98 -9.89 9.53
C LYS A 229 -11.28 -8.64 9.03
N TYR A 230 -11.98 -7.53 9.07
CA TYR A 230 -11.46 -6.22 8.75
C TYR A 230 -12.16 -5.13 9.55
N HIS A 231 -11.52 -3.99 9.70
CA HIS A 231 -12.11 -2.87 10.39
C HIS A 231 -13.16 -2.16 9.52
N ASN A 232 -14.25 -1.71 10.16
CA ASN A 232 -15.25 -0.87 9.50
C ASN A 232 -14.55 0.35 8.88
N PRO A 233 -14.62 0.58 7.56
CA PRO A 233 -13.99 1.74 6.92
C PRO A 233 -14.69 3.03 7.36
N MET A 234 -14.00 3.86 8.10
CA MET A 234 -14.48 5.15 8.59
C MET A 234 -14.19 6.22 7.54
N VAL A 235 -14.87 6.15 6.39
CA VAL A 235 -14.57 6.93 5.17
C VAL A 235 -14.55 8.44 5.44
N LYS A 236 -15.53 8.94 6.17
CA LYS A 236 -15.62 10.37 6.49
C LYS A 236 -14.40 10.85 7.27
N GLU A 237 -14.05 10.12 8.32
CA GLU A 237 -12.88 10.45 9.15
C GLU A 237 -11.56 10.28 8.38
N MET A 238 -11.50 9.32 7.46
CA MET A 238 -10.33 9.16 6.59
C MET A 238 -10.16 10.36 5.66
N LEU A 239 -11.24 10.83 5.03
CA LEU A 239 -11.21 12.03 4.17
C LEU A 239 -10.80 13.28 4.95
N GLU A 240 -11.36 13.51 6.13
CA GLU A 240 -10.93 14.60 7.02
C GLU A 240 -9.44 14.53 7.37
N LYS A 241 -8.91 13.32 7.57
CA LYS A 241 -7.48 13.13 7.84
C LYS A 241 -6.60 13.35 6.61
N PHE A 242 -7.08 13.07 5.41
CA PHE A 242 -6.34 13.42 4.19
C PHE A 242 -6.26 14.93 3.96
N GLU A 243 -7.33 15.69 4.26
CA GLU A 243 -7.27 17.17 4.22
C GLU A 243 -6.23 17.71 5.20
N ASN A 244 -6.25 17.24 6.45
CA ASN A 244 -5.26 17.63 7.45
C ASN A 244 -3.83 17.21 7.05
N CYS A 245 -3.70 16.07 6.36
CA CYS A 245 -2.42 15.60 5.81
C CYS A 245 -1.85 16.59 4.80
N ARG A 246 -2.69 17.00 3.83
CA ARG A 246 -2.30 17.98 2.84
C ARG A 246 -1.81 19.27 3.50
N GLU A 247 -2.62 19.86 4.38
CA GLU A 247 -2.27 21.10 5.07
C GLU A 247 -0.94 20.98 5.84
N PHE A 248 -0.74 19.85 6.52
CA PHE A 248 0.47 19.60 7.29
C PHE A 248 1.73 19.55 6.42
N PHE A 249 1.65 18.91 5.24
CA PHE A 249 2.80 18.68 4.38
C PHE A 249 3.04 19.80 3.37
N ASP A 250 2.02 20.51 2.89
CA ASP A 250 2.16 21.63 1.95
C ASP A 250 3.05 22.74 2.52
N VAL A 251 2.86 23.11 3.79
CA VAL A 251 3.69 24.13 4.45
C VAL A 251 5.14 23.68 4.69
N ARG A 252 5.42 22.40 4.46
CA ARG A 252 6.75 21.78 4.57
C ARG A 252 7.42 21.51 3.22
N GLY A 253 6.78 21.95 2.14
CA GLY A 253 7.30 21.78 0.77
C GLY A 253 7.23 20.34 0.27
N VAL A 254 6.30 19.53 0.80
CA VAL A 254 6.00 18.19 0.30
C VAL A 254 4.66 18.25 -0.44
N HIS A 255 4.68 18.02 -1.72
CA HIS A 255 3.52 18.10 -2.60
C HIS A 255 2.95 16.72 -2.85
N ILE A 256 1.67 16.54 -2.53
CA ILE A 256 0.97 15.27 -2.64
C ILE A 256 -0.10 15.41 -3.72
N TYR A 257 -0.11 14.46 -4.66
CA TYR A 257 -1.02 14.46 -5.79
C TYR A 257 -1.83 13.15 -5.83
N ASN A 258 -3.09 13.24 -6.26
CA ASN A 258 -3.88 12.08 -6.60
C ASN A 258 -3.72 11.79 -8.11
N ALA A 259 -2.94 10.77 -8.44
CA ALA A 259 -2.74 10.29 -9.81
C ALA A 259 -3.59 9.04 -10.13
N GLY A 260 -4.52 8.67 -9.24
CA GLY A 260 -5.43 7.56 -9.43
C GLY A 260 -6.52 7.83 -10.47
N LEU A 261 -7.01 6.77 -11.11
CA LEU A 261 -8.10 6.83 -12.09
C LEU A 261 -9.46 6.70 -11.41
N GLY A 262 -10.12 7.82 -11.17
CA GLY A 262 -11.44 7.87 -10.51
C GLY A 262 -11.34 7.96 -8.99
N GLY A 263 -12.32 7.37 -8.28
CA GLY A 263 -12.41 7.48 -6.82
C GLY A 263 -12.98 8.80 -6.32
N LYS A 264 -13.01 8.95 -4.98
CA LYS A 264 -13.58 10.12 -4.27
C LYS A 264 -12.56 10.86 -3.42
N LEU A 265 -11.27 10.60 -3.59
CA LEU A 265 -10.21 11.30 -2.87
C LEU A 265 -9.94 12.65 -3.54
N GLU A 266 -10.54 13.71 -3.03
CA GLU A 266 -10.38 15.08 -3.55
C GLU A 266 -9.50 15.97 -2.63
N ALA A 267 -9.01 15.42 -1.53
CA ALA A 267 -8.13 16.13 -0.61
C ALA A 267 -6.83 16.63 -1.28
N PHE A 268 -6.35 15.93 -2.30
CA PHE A 268 -5.12 16.25 -3.03
C PHE A 268 -5.42 16.64 -4.48
N PRO A 269 -4.66 17.58 -5.08
CA PRO A 269 -4.79 17.91 -6.50
C PRO A 269 -4.70 16.67 -7.38
N ARG A 270 -5.61 16.55 -8.35
CA ARG A 270 -5.54 15.47 -9.33
C ARG A 270 -4.57 15.80 -10.45
N VAL A 271 -3.79 14.79 -10.82
CA VAL A 271 -2.91 14.82 -11.98
C VAL A 271 -3.20 13.61 -12.88
N ASN A 272 -3.03 13.80 -14.18
CA ASN A 272 -3.15 12.69 -15.11
C ASN A 272 -1.90 11.80 -14.99
N PHE A 273 -2.08 10.52 -14.66
CA PHE A 273 -1.00 9.56 -14.53
C PHE A 273 -0.10 9.51 -15.79
N ASP A 274 -0.71 9.51 -16.98
CA ASP A 274 0.02 9.40 -18.24
C ASP A 274 0.92 10.61 -18.49
N SER A 275 0.57 11.80 -17.98
CA SER A 275 1.37 13.02 -18.12
C SER A 275 2.64 13.03 -17.27
N LEU A 276 2.78 12.07 -16.35
CA LEU A 276 3.96 11.95 -15.48
C LEU A 276 5.12 11.22 -16.17
N PHE A 277 4.90 10.65 -17.33
CA PHE A 277 5.88 9.84 -18.06
C PHE A 277 6.02 10.34 -19.50
N ASP A 278 7.24 10.32 -20.00
CA ASP A 278 7.47 10.41 -21.43
C ASP A 278 7.23 9.03 -22.04
N LEU A 279 6.04 8.84 -22.57
CA LEU A 279 5.62 7.57 -23.17
C LEU A 279 6.15 7.39 -24.59
N SER A 280 6.80 8.40 -25.18
CA SER A 280 7.35 8.36 -26.55
C SER A 280 8.56 7.41 -26.65
N ASP A 281 9.37 7.35 -25.58
CA ASP A 281 10.58 6.53 -25.53
C ASP A 281 10.29 5.09 -25.03
N ILE A 282 9.11 4.83 -24.54
CA ILE A 282 8.73 3.49 -24.11
C ILE A 282 8.45 2.66 -25.34
N LYS A 283 9.40 1.81 -25.69
CA LYS A 283 9.18 0.78 -26.71
C LYS A 283 8.08 -0.15 -26.23
N LYS A 284 6.90 0.00 -26.79
CA LYS A 284 5.70 -0.77 -26.41
C LYS A 284 5.95 -2.27 -26.50
N GLU A 285 6.76 -2.69 -27.49
CA GLU A 285 7.22 -4.05 -27.65
C GLU A 285 8.03 -4.56 -26.46
N GLN A 286 9.00 -3.76 -25.99
CA GLN A 286 9.84 -4.17 -24.86
C GLN A 286 9.04 -4.29 -23.57
N MET A 287 8.08 -3.42 -23.36
CA MET A 287 7.23 -3.47 -22.17
C MET A 287 6.36 -4.73 -22.16
N LEU A 288 5.84 -5.10 -23.32
CA LEU A 288 5.04 -6.31 -23.44
C LEU A 288 5.90 -7.56 -23.30
N LEU A 289 7.09 -7.57 -23.88
CA LEU A 289 8.08 -8.63 -23.70
C LEU A 289 8.45 -8.81 -22.22
N ASP A 290 8.76 -7.72 -21.53
CA ASP A 290 9.09 -7.73 -20.11
C ASP A 290 7.92 -8.29 -19.27
N ALA A 291 6.69 -7.92 -19.61
CA ALA A 291 5.50 -8.42 -18.93
C ALA A 291 5.29 -9.93 -19.18
N ILE A 292 5.52 -10.40 -20.39
CA ILE A 292 5.40 -11.81 -20.75
C ILE A 292 6.49 -12.65 -20.06
N HIS A 293 7.73 -12.19 -20.08
CA HIS A 293 8.84 -12.88 -19.42
C HIS A 293 8.69 -12.94 -17.89
N ALA A 294 7.99 -11.95 -17.30
CA ALA A 294 7.68 -11.98 -15.87
C ALA A 294 6.69 -13.09 -15.50
N ILE A 295 5.78 -13.41 -16.42
CA ILE A 295 4.83 -14.51 -16.22
C ILE A 295 5.53 -15.87 -16.38
N ASN A 296 6.31 -16.01 -17.45
CA ASN A 296 7.07 -17.21 -17.73
C ASN A 296 8.34 -16.89 -18.54
N PRO A 297 9.52 -16.89 -17.88
CA PRO A 297 10.79 -16.58 -18.54
C PRO A 297 11.17 -17.57 -19.67
N ALA A 298 10.55 -18.76 -19.69
CA ALA A 298 10.81 -19.77 -20.71
C ALA A 298 9.97 -19.58 -21.99
N ILE A 299 9.10 -18.58 -22.04
CA ILE A 299 8.36 -18.26 -23.27
C ILE A 299 9.32 -17.57 -24.23
N GLU A 300 9.74 -18.31 -25.27
CA GLU A 300 10.48 -17.77 -26.40
C GLU A 300 9.49 -17.05 -27.34
N LEU A 301 9.80 -15.82 -27.67
CA LEU A 301 8.99 -14.97 -28.53
C LEU A 301 9.71 -14.80 -29.87
N ASP A 302 9.70 -15.81 -30.68
CA ASP A 302 10.45 -15.84 -31.95
C ASP A 302 9.88 -14.89 -33.02
N ASP A 303 8.60 -14.49 -32.91
CA ASP A 303 7.94 -13.61 -33.87
C ASP A 303 6.96 -12.64 -33.19
N PHE A 304 7.51 -11.69 -32.47
CA PHE A 304 6.74 -10.59 -31.93
C PHE A 304 6.63 -9.48 -32.99
N LYS A 305 5.45 -9.28 -33.55
CA LYS A 305 5.18 -8.20 -34.49
C LYS A 305 4.05 -7.32 -33.96
N MET A 306 4.32 -6.02 -33.88
CA MET A 306 3.26 -5.01 -33.78
C MET A 306 2.86 -4.62 -35.19
N GLU A 307 1.58 -4.80 -35.51
CA GLU A 307 1.00 -4.28 -36.75
C GLU A 307 0.51 -2.86 -36.54
N GLU A 308 0.65 -2.00 -37.56
CA GLU A 308 0.09 -0.65 -37.55
C GLU A 308 -1.43 -0.75 -37.27
N GLY A 309 -1.84 -0.14 -36.14
CA GLY A 309 -3.25 -0.08 -35.77
C GLY A 309 -3.65 -0.87 -34.55
N GLU A 310 -2.79 -1.74 -33.91
CA GLU A 310 -3.25 -2.20 -32.59
C GLU A 310 -3.17 -3.70 -32.28
N ASN A 311 -2.71 -4.53 -33.20
CA ASN A 311 -2.61 -5.97 -32.99
C ASN A 311 -1.19 -6.39 -32.63
N VAL A 312 -1.09 -7.19 -31.59
CA VAL A 312 0.16 -7.85 -31.26
C VAL A 312 0.00 -9.34 -31.54
N SER A 313 0.80 -9.86 -32.46
CA SER A 313 0.88 -11.31 -32.71
C SER A 313 2.19 -11.87 -32.14
N PHE A 314 2.11 -13.02 -31.52
CA PHE A 314 3.29 -13.76 -31.07
C PHE A 314 3.05 -15.26 -31.17
N VAL A 315 4.14 -16.01 -31.21
CA VAL A 315 4.11 -17.47 -31.22
C VAL A 315 4.46 -17.97 -29.83
N CYS A 316 3.58 -18.72 -29.21
CA CYS A 316 3.85 -19.40 -27.95
C CYS A 316 3.07 -20.71 -27.86
N GLY A 317 3.44 -21.60 -26.96
CA GLY A 317 2.65 -22.78 -26.63
C GLY A 317 1.26 -22.45 -26.10
N ALA A 318 0.30 -23.38 -26.20
CA ALA A 318 -1.10 -23.15 -25.85
C ALA A 318 -1.29 -22.66 -24.38
N GLU A 319 -0.54 -23.25 -23.44
CA GLU A 319 -0.59 -22.87 -22.01
C GLU A 319 -0.10 -21.44 -21.78
N GLY A 320 0.97 -21.04 -22.47
CA GLY A 320 1.50 -19.68 -22.40
C GLY A 320 0.53 -18.65 -22.98
N ALA A 321 -0.19 -19.00 -24.07
CA ALA A 321 -1.13 -18.09 -24.72
C ALA A 321 -2.31 -17.70 -23.82
N ASP A 322 -2.87 -18.63 -23.07
CA ASP A 322 -3.99 -18.34 -22.16
C ASP A 322 -3.55 -17.53 -20.95
N LEU A 323 -2.36 -17.80 -20.42
CA LEU A 323 -1.80 -17.03 -19.32
C LEU A 323 -1.51 -15.59 -19.73
N ILE A 324 -0.88 -15.39 -20.89
CA ILE A 324 -0.57 -14.07 -21.43
C ILE A 324 -1.84 -13.30 -21.76
N LYS A 325 -2.83 -13.95 -22.37
CA LYS A 325 -4.14 -13.34 -22.67
C LYS A 325 -4.83 -12.86 -21.38
N SER A 326 -4.85 -13.70 -20.36
CA SER A 326 -5.39 -13.34 -19.06
C SER A 326 -4.67 -12.13 -18.44
N TYR A 327 -3.35 -12.14 -18.48
CA TYR A 327 -2.54 -11.04 -17.96
C TYR A 327 -2.83 -9.73 -18.69
N ILE A 328 -2.88 -9.74 -20.00
CA ILE A 328 -3.09 -8.53 -20.79
C ILE A 328 -4.52 -7.99 -20.67
N MET A 329 -5.52 -8.85 -20.64
CA MET A 329 -6.90 -8.43 -20.42
C MET A 329 -7.09 -7.77 -19.05
N THR A 330 -6.27 -8.12 -18.06
CA THR A 330 -6.35 -7.54 -16.72
C THR A 330 -5.48 -6.29 -16.54
N HIS A 331 -4.42 -6.10 -17.33
CA HIS A 331 -3.38 -5.09 -17.06
C HIS A 331 -3.20 -4.03 -18.15
N ILE A 332 -3.46 -4.37 -19.42
CA ILE A 332 -3.27 -3.45 -20.55
C ILE A 332 -4.56 -2.81 -21.07
N PRO A 333 -5.78 -3.27 -20.76
CA PRO A 333 -6.99 -2.68 -21.31
C PRO A 333 -7.32 -1.28 -20.79
N PHE A 334 -6.46 -0.68 -19.98
CA PHE A 334 -6.68 0.62 -19.33
C PHE A 334 -5.49 1.57 -19.55
N GLY A 335 -5.73 2.86 -19.38
CA GLY A 335 -4.73 3.91 -19.63
C GLY A 335 -4.55 4.18 -21.14
N PRO A 336 -3.38 4.72 -21.56
CA PRO A 336 -3.13 5.12 -22.95
C PRO A 336 -3.12 3.95 -23.94
N TYR A 337 -3.07 2.72 -23.42
CA TYR A 337 -3.02 1.49 -24.22
C TYR A 337 -4.34 0.72 -24.27
N LYS A 338 -5.40 1.30 -23.72
CA LYS A 338 -6.74 0.70 -23.77
C LYS A 338 -7.14 0.42 -25.22
N GLY A 339 -7.49 -0.83 -25.52
CA GLY A 339 -7.92 -1.26 -26.85
C GLY A 339 -6.80 -1.39 -27.88
N LYS A 340 -5.54 -1.24 -27.48
CA LYS A 340 -4.40 -1.21 -28.42
C LYS A 340 -3.63 -2.53 -28.52
N TYR A 341 -3.97 -3.53 -27.72
CA TYR A 341 -3.28 -4.81 -27.74
C TYR A 341 -4.25 -5.96 -27.58
N TYR A 342 -4.20 -6.88 -28.49
CA TYR A 342 -4.79 -8.20 -28.33
C TYR A 342 -3.85 -9.25 -28.94
N PHE A 343 -3.93 -10.44 -28.40
CA PHE A 343 -3.11 -11.55 -28.84
C PHE A 343 -3.84 -12.39 -29.84
N MET A 344 -3.18 -12.67 -30.95
CA MET A 344 -3.61 -13.73 -31.85
C MET A 344 -2.65 -14.91 -31.73
N LYS A 345 -3.20 -16.07 -31.39
CA LYS A 345 -2.46 -17.32 -31.51
C LYS A 345 -2.22 -17.57 -32.98
N ARG A 346 -0.98 -17.68 -33.38
CA ARG A 346 -0.69 -18.29 -34.67
C ARG A 346 -1.09 -19.77 -34.63
N GLY A 347 -1.96 -20.17 -35.55
CA GLY A 347 -2.38 -21.54 -35.72
C GLY A 347 -1.22 -22.43 -36.15
#